data_09991e59da8abe75932c31b54a0f0c37
#
_entry.id   09991e59da8abe75932c31b54a0f0c37
#
_cell.length_a   1.000
_cell.length_b   1.000
_cell.length_c   1.000
_cell.angle_alpha   90.00
_cell.angle_beta   90.00
_cell.angle_gamma   90.00
#
_symmetry.space_group_name_H-M   'P 1'
#
loop_
_entity.id
_entity.type
_entity.pdbx_description
1 polymer ?
#
loop_
_entity_poly.entity_id
_entity_poly.type
_entity_poly.pdbx_seq_one_letter_code
_entity_poly.pdbx_strand_id
1 'polypeptide(L)'
;GGNVLITAAGKVSYGKEVVQQFTPVFWNTSWFKMRPPHTTGILVNPKHPLFRQFPTEYHSNLQWWELLNRAQVMQFTHFPPAFQPTVQSIDTWFISRKIGMLFEANVLNGKVLMTSMDIISQPEKRIVARQMHKAILDYMNSDQFRPQFTVTPQQISELFTKTAGDIKSYTNDSPDELKPKIN
;
A
#
# COMPACT_ATOMS: atom_id res chain seq x y z
N GLY A 1 18.90 -17.84 -6.17
CA GLY A 1 18.21 -16.57 -6.45
C GLY A 1 18.69 -15.47 -5.54
N GLY A 2 18.51 -14.24 -5.99
CA GLY A 2 18.88 -13.05 -5.21
C GLY A 2 17.68 -12.42 -4.50
N ASN A 3 17.98 -11.43 -3.66
CA ASN A 3 17.00 -10.55 -3.04
C ASN A 3 16.90 -9.24 -3.84
N VAL A 4 15.71 -8.80 -4.18
CA VAL A 4 15.46 -7.58 -4.98
C VAL A 4 14.57 -6.62 -4.19
N LEU A 5 15.03 -5.38 -4.02
CA LEU A 5 14.20 -4.28 -3.53
C LEU A 5 13.68 -3.46 -4.71
N ILE A 6 12.37 -3.31 -4.81
CA ILE A 6 11.72 -2.44 -5.80
C ILE A 6 11.15 -1.20 -5.08
N THR A 7 11.72 -0.04 -5.37
CA THR A 7 11.21 1.25 -4.90
C THR A 7 10.38 1.90 -6.00
N ALA A 8 9.06 1.88 -5.84
CA ALA A 8 8.10 2.24 -6.88
C ALA A 8 7.31 3.51 -6.60
N ALA A 9 7.83 4.40 -5.75
CA ALA A 9 7.17 5.66 -5.43
C ALA A 9 6.89 6.47 -6.71
N GLY A 10 5.64 6.88 -6.90
CA GLY A 10 5.20 7.65 -8.08
C GLY A 10 5.12 6.86 -9.39
N LYS A 11 5.37 5.54 -9.39
CA LYS A 11 5.45 4.71 -10.61
C LYS A 11 4.34 3.65 -10.71
N VAL A 12 3.59 3.43 -9.66
CA VAL A 12 2.50 2.45 -9.64
C VAL A 12 1.31 2.99 -10.42
N SER A 13 0.73 2.16 -11.28
CA SER A 13 -0.48 2.50 -12.04
C SER A 13 -1.73 1.85 -11.45
N TYR A 14 -1.62 0.59 -11.01
CA TYR A 14 -2.76 -0.17 -10.50
C TYR A 14 -3.01 0.15 -9.03
N GLY A 15 -3.97 1.01 -8.76
CA GLY A 15 -4.32 1.57 -7.45
C GLY A 15 -4.05 3.07 -7.31
N LYS A 16 -3.46 3.73 -8.34
CA LYS A 16 -3.15 5.16 -8.30
C LYS A 16 -4.34 6.08 -8.07
N GLU A 17 -5.54 5.59 -8.35
CA GLU A 17 -6.80 6.31 -8.16
C GLU A 17 -7.18 6.42 -6.68
N VAL A 18 -6.52 5.66 -5.80
CA VAL A 18 -6.77 5.68 -4.36
C VAL A 18 -5.84 6.63 -3.68
N VAL A 19 -6.38 7.59 -2.97
CA VAL A 19 -5.59 8.52 -2.16
C VAL A 19 -5.29 7.90 -0.80
N GLN A 20 -4.00 7.76 -0.47
CA GLN A 20 -3.57 7.27 0.83
C GLN A 20 -3.74 8.37 1.88
N GLN A 21 -4.58 8.14 2.89
CA GLN A 21 -4.89 9.13 3.93
C GLN A 21 -5.18 8.49 5.30
N PHE A 22 -5.21 9.33 6.35
CA PHE A 22 -5.68 9.01 7.70
C PHE A 22 -7.14 9.42 7.90
N THR A 23 -8.00 9.16 6.95
CA THR A 23 -9.40 9.60 7.04
C THR A 23 -10.21 8.58 7.83
N PRO A 24 -10.97 8.99 8.84
CA PRO A 24 -11.91 8.11 9.52
C PRO A 24 -12.95 7.55 8.54
N VAL A 25 -13.40 6.31 8.78
CA VAL A 25 -14.40 5.62 7.94
C VAL A 25 -15.65 6.48 7.72
N PHE A 26 -16.10 7.15 8.76
CA PHE A 26 -17.30 7.98 8.72
C PHE A 26 -17.20 9.15 7.72
N TRP A 27 -15.99 9.65 7.46
CA TRP A 27 -15.74 10.78 6.55
C TRP A 27 -15.16 10.36 5.21
N ASN A 28 -15.49 9.16 4.77
CA ASN A 28 -14.99 8.65 3.51
C ASN A 28 -15.70 9.26 2.28
N THR A 29 -15.26 8.85 1.12
CA THR A 29 -15.70 9.33 -0.20
C THR A 29 -17.22 9.28 -0.40
N SER A 30 -17.90 8.31 0.20
CA SER A 30 -19.35 8.10 -0.02
C SER A 30 -20.23 9.19 0.57
N TRP A 31 -19.72 9.93 1.54
CA TRP A 31 -20.43 11.05 2.19
C TRP A 31 -20.16 12.40 1.54
N PHE A 32 -19.11 12.50 0.74
CA PHE A 32 -18.71 13.77 0.14
C PHE A 32 -18.56 13.61 -1.37
N LYS A 33 -19.36 14.34 -2.11
CA LYS A 33 -19.29 14.42 -3.59
C LYS A 33 -17.88 14.84 -4.02
N MET A 34 -17.44 14.33 -5.15
CA MET A 34 -16.20 14.73 -5.85
C MET A 34 -14.90 14.38 -5.10
N ARG A 35 -14.94 13.59 -4.04
CA ARG A 35 -13.71 13.08 -3.44
C ARG A 35 -13.29 11.78 -4.11
N PRO A 36 -12.01 11.62 -4.46
CA PRO A 36 -11.50 10.34 -4.94
C PRO A 36 -11.58 9.28 -3.84
N PRO A 37 -11.62 8.00 -4.18
CA PRO A 37 -11.46 6.92 -3.21
C PRO A 37 -10.20 7.15 -2.38
N HIS A 38 -10.30 6.97 -1.07
CA HIS A 38 -9.17 7.15 -0.15
C HIS A 38 -9.18 6.08 0.94
N THR A 39 -8.03 5.90 1.57
CA THR A 39 -7.87 4.93 2.65
C THR A 39 -8.23 5.53 4.00
N THR A 40 -8.46 4.66 4.99
CA THR A 40 -8.73 5.02 6.38
C THR A 40 -7.52 4.77 7.28
N GLY A 41 -6.34 4.63 6.71
CA GLY A 41 -5.09 4.31 7.39
C GLY A 41 -4.50 2.98 6.96
N ILE A 42 -3.69 2.39 7.82
CA ILE A 42 -3.01 1.12 7.54
C ILE A 42 -3.25 0.08 8.64
N LEU A 43 -3.05 -1.17 8.26
CA LEU A 43 -2.92 -2.31 9.15
C LEU A 43 -1.54 -2.92 8.94
N VAL A 44 -0.80 -3.13 10.03
CA VAL A 44 0.51 -3.78 10.05
C VAL A 44 0.60 -4.76 11.22
N ASN A 45 1.45 -5.77 11.09
CA ASN A 45 1.80 -6.63 12.21
C ASN A 45 3.13 -6.15 12.85
N PRO A 46 3.13 -5.49 14.02
CA PRO A 46 4.34 -4.98 14.65
C PRO A 46 5.35 -6.07 15.04
N LYS A 47 4.93 -7.34 15.09
CA LYS A 47 5.82 -8.48 15.34
C LYS A 47 6.57 -8.94 14.10
N HIS A 48 6.25 -8.41 12.92
CA HIS A 48 6.95 -8.74 11.69
C HIS A 48 8.43 -8.30 11.80
N PRO A 49 9.40 -9.13 11.42
CA PRO A 49 10.84 -8.84 11.62
C PRO A 49 11.33 -7.53 11.00
N LEU A 50 10.71 -7.08 9.91
CA LEU A 50 11.00 -5.79 9.28
C LEU A 50 10.88 -4.62 10.28
N PHE A 51 9.89 -4.69 11.19
CA PHE A 51 9.61 -3.59 12.12
C PHE A 51 10.49 -3.60 13.38
N ARG A 52 11.45 -4.51 13.48
CA ARG A 52 12.41 -4.51 14.61
C ARG A 52 13.16 -3.19 14.74
N GLN A 53 13.55 -2.59 13.63
CA GLN A 53 14.23 -1.29 13.58
C GLN A 53 13.33 -0.11 13.20
N PHE A 54 12.06 -0.38 13.02
CA PHE A 54 11.01 0.62 12.79
C PHE A 54 9.82 0.28 13.70
N PRO A 55 9.95 0.43 15.02
CA PRO A 55 8.89 0.08 15.97
C PRO A 55 7.58 0.76 15.59
N THR A 56 6.51 -0.01 15.53
CA THR A 56 5.20 0.47 15.12
C THR A 56 4.10 -0.21 15.92
N GLU A 57 2.90 0.33 15.86
CA GLU A 57 1.67 -0.29 16.35
C GLU A 57 0.95 -1.02 15.21
N TYR A 58 -0.17 -1.65 15.51
CA TYR A 58 -0.97 -2.36 14.49
C TYR A 58 -1.62 -1.45 13.45
N HIS A 59 -1.64 -0.15 13.69
CA HIS A 59 -2.31 0.86 12.88
C HIS A 59 -1.40 2.06 12.62
N SER A 60 -1.82 2.95 11.72
CA SER A 60 -1.12 4.20 11.45
C SER A 60 -1.17 5.16 12.63
N ASN A 61 -0.04 5.75 12.95
CA ASN A 61 0.12 6.85 13.87
C ASN A 61 0.91 7.98 13.19
N LEU A 62 1.29 9.03 13.93
CA LEU A 62 1.98 10.18 13.37
C LEU A 62 3.32 9.82 12.70
N GLN A 63 4.02 8.78 13.17
CA GLN A 63 5.25 8.27 12.54
C GLN A 63 5.04 7.87 11.07
N TRP A 64 3.85 7.35 10.73
CA TRP A 64 3.51 6.93 9.37
C TRP A 64 3.09 8.08 8.45
N TRP A 65 2.80 9.25 9.01
CA TRP A 65 2.19 10.35 8.26
C TRP A 65 3.00 10.75 7.01
N GLU A 66 4.31 10.92 7.16
CA GLU A 66 5.18 11.28 6.03
C GLU A 66 5.22 10.19 4.95
N LEU A 67 5.30 8.92 5.36
CA LEU A 67 5.34 7.78 4.46
C LEU A 67 4.03 7.61 3.70
N LEU A 68 2.89 7.76 4.38
CA LEU A 68 1.56 7.65 3.79
C LEU A 68 1.29 8.75 2.77
N ASN A 69 1.60 9.99 3.09
CA ASN A 69 1.35 11.12 2.20
C ASN A 69 2.21 11.13 0.93
N ARG A 70 3.25 10.32 0.88
CA ARG A 70 4.15 10.15 -0.27
C ARG A 70 4.11 8.72 -0.82
N ALA A 71 3.04 8.03 -0.59
CA ALA A 71 2.83 6.67 -1.09
C ALA A 71 1.67 6.63 -2.08
N GLN A 72 1.80 5.71 -3.03
CA GLN A 72 0.70 5.26 -3.85
C GLN A 72 0.22 3.91 -3.33
N VAL A 73 -1.07 3.67 -3.46
CA VAL A 73 -1.64 2.36 -3.16
C VAL A 73 -1.34 1.41 -4.32
N MET A 74 -0.93 0.19 -3.99
CA MET A 74 -0.85 -0.94 -4.92
C MET A 74 -2.09 -1.81 -4.72
N GLN A 75 -2.76 -2.19 -5.81
CA GLN A 75 -3.94 -3.07 -5.77
C GLN A 75 -3.55 -4.50 -6.13
N PHE A 76 -3.92 -5.46 -5.26
CA PHE A 76 -3.50 -6.86 -5.35
C PHE A 76 -4.62 -7.83 -5.74
N THR A 77 -5.64 -7.38 -6.46
CA THR A 77 -6.79 -8.21 -6.85
C THR A 77 -6.37 -9.42 -7.71
N HIS A 78 -5.27 -9.28 -8.47
CA HIS A 78 -4.72 -10.32 -9.35
C HIS A 78 -3.64 -11.19 -8.68
N PHE A 79 -3.33 -10.93 -7.41
CA PHE A 79 -2.43 -11.76 -6.61
C PHE A 79 -3.17 -12.97 -6.03
N PRO A 80 -2.46 -13.98 -5.49
CA PRO A 80 -3.12 -15.14 -4.88
C PRO A 80 -4.18 -14.72 -3.84
N PRO A 81 -5.30 -15.44 -3.72
CA PRO A 81 -6.38 -15.05 -2.79
C PRO A 81 -5.93 -14.90 -1.34
N ALA A 82 -5.01 -15.76 -0.88
CA ALA A 82 -4.46 -15.71 0.48
C ALA A 82 -3.39 -14.64 0.69
N PHE A 83 -2.94 -13.96 -0.39
CA PHE A 83 -1.89 -12.96 -0.31
C PHE A 83 -2.25 -11.82 0.63
N GLN A 84 -1.30 -11.44 1.48
CA GLN A 84 -1.41 -10.30 2.39
C GLN A 84 -0.19 -9.40 2.24
N PRO A 85 -0.37 -8.09 2.01
CA PRO A 85 0.75 -7.15 2.02
C PRO A 85 1.27 -6.95 3.45
N THR A 86 2.57 -6.69 3.58
CA THR A 86 3.23 -6.43 4.87
C THR A 86 2.76 -5.11 5.49
N VAL A 87 2.47 -4.11 4.65
CA VAL A 87 1.79 -2.88 5.03
C VAL A 87 0.52 -2.78 4.21
N GLN A 88 -0.59 -3.14 4.82
CA GLN A 88 -1.91 -3.12 4.21
C GLN A 88 -2.54 -1.73 4.37
N SER A 89 -3.04 -1.16 3.29
CA SER A 89 -3.93 0.01 3.36
C SER A 89 -5.35 -0.45 3.64
N ILE A 90 -6.05 0.26 4.53
CA ILE A 90 -7.45 -0.02 4.85
C ILE A 90 -8.31 0.76 3.87
N ASP A 91 -8.97 0.04 2.96
CA ASP A 91 -9.83 0.64 1.95
C ASP A 91 -11.14 1.16 2.55
N THR A 92 -11.83 1.97 1.77
CA THR A 92 -13.21 2.34 2.09
C THR A 92 -14.09 1.09 2.18
N TRP A 93 -14.95 1.04 3.16
CA TRP A 93 -15.86 -0.08 3.44
C TRP A 93 -16.83 -0.41 2.29
N PHE A 94 -17.06 0.54 1.39
CA PHE A 94 -17.95 0.35 0.23
C PHE A 94 -17.32 -0.50 -0.87
N ILE A 95 -15.98 -0.50 -0.99
CA ILE A 95 -15.27 -1.14 -2.09
C ILE A 95 -14.44 -2.32 -1.58
N SER A 96 -13.76 -2.18 -0.44
CA SER A 96 -12.99 -3.23 0.26
C SER A 96 -11.98 -3.96 -0.64
N ARG A 97 -11.18 -3.20 -1.42
CA ARG A 97 -10.14 -3.78 -2.27
C ARG A 97 -8.98 -4.30 -1.42
N LYS A 98 -8.28 -5.30 -1.93
CA LYS A 98 -7.00 -5.73 -1.36
C LYS A 98 -5.92 -4.77 -1.85
N ILE A 99 -5.50 -3.87 -0.97
CA ILE A 99 -4.57 -2.79 -1.28
C ILE A 99 -3.49 -2.65 -0.20
N GLY A 100 -2.34 -2.11 -0.57
CA GLY A 100 -1.24 -1.87 0.38
C GLY A 100 -0.11 -1.07 -0.23
N MET A 101 0.93 -0.80 0.58
CA MET A 101 2.06 0.03 0.21
C MET A 101 3.40 -0.70 0.26
N LEU A 102 3.45 -1.85 0.90
CA LEU A 102 4.66 -2.68 0.99
C LEU A 102 4.26 -4.14 1.03
N PHE A 103 4.95 -4.95 0.26
CA PHE A 103 4.82 -6.40 0.30
C PHE A 103 6.14 -7.10 0.05
N GLU A 104 6.18 -8.36 0.42
CA GLU A 104 7.25 -9.30 0.10
C GLU A 104 6.70 -10.56 -0.53
N ALA A 105 7.47 -11.18 -1.41
CA ALA A 105 7.08 -12.42 -2.09
C ALA A 105 8.30 -13.20 -2.60
N ASN A 106 8.11 -14.50 -2.79
CA ASN A 106 9.00 -15.31 -3.61
C ASN A 106 8.65 -15.10 -5.09
N VAL A 107 9.66 -14.96 -5.93
CA VAL A 107 9.53 -14.77 -7.39
C VAL A 107 10.55 -15.64 -8.08
N LEU A 108 10.10 -16.61 -8.86
CA LEU A 108 10.99 -17.61 -9.47
C LEU A 108 11.92 -18.24 -8.42
N ASN A 109 13.23 -18.09 -8.58
CA ASN A 109 14.24 -18.59 -7.64
C ASN A 109 14.75 -17.51 -6.67
N GLY A 110 14.12 -16.33 -6.63
CA GLY A 110 14.54 -15.20 -5.80
C GLY A 110 13.42 -14.70 -4.89
N LYS A 111 13.72 -13.61 -4.20
CA LYS A 111 12.77 -12.94 -3.31
C LYS A 111 12.70 -11.46 -3.66
N VAL A 112 11.51 -10.89 -3.57
CA VAL A 112 11.27 -9.48 -3.78
C VAL A 112 10.66 -8.85 -2.52
N LEU A 113 11.09 -7.64 -2.21
CA LEU A 113 10.35 -6.71 -1.37
C LEU A 113 10.05 -5.48 -2.24
N MET A 114 8.80 -5.09 -2.33
CA MET A 114 8.38 -3.93 -3.11
C MET A 114 7.63 -2.95 -2.25
N THR A 115 7.96 -1.67 -2.40
CA THR A 115 7.26 -0.58 -1.72
C THR A 115 6.92 0.55 -2.68
N SER A 116 5.72 1.13 -2.50
CA SER A 116 5.27 2.35 -3.16
C SER A 116 5.49 3.61 -2.32
N MET A 117 6.00 3.46 -1.10
CA MET A 117 6.42 4.59 -0.27
C MET A 117 7.70 5.20 -0.82
N ASP A 118 7.79 6.53 -0.79
CA ASP A 118 9.04 7.22 -1.08
C ASP A 118 9.99 7.16 0.13
N ILE A 119 10.88 6.17 0.11
CA ILE A 119 11.85 5.93 1.18
C ILE A 119 13.28 6.36 0.82
N ILE A 120 13.50 6.89 -0.39
CA ILE A 120 14.84 7.17 -0.91
C ILE A 120 15.13 8.64 -1.19
N SER A 121 14.09 9.46 -1.49
CA SER A 121 14.34 10.88 -1.82
C SER A 121 14.64 11.69 -0.57
N GLN A 122 15.59 12.60 -0.67
CA GLN A 122 15.99 13.59 0.35
C GLN A 122 16.27 12.94 1.74
N PRO A 123 17.12 11.91 1.84
CA PRO A 123 17.33 11.16 3.07
C PRO A 123 17.88 11.99 4.22
N GLU A 124 18.55 13.11 3.91
CA GLU A 124 19.09 14.06 4.89
C GLU A 124 17.99 14.86 5.62
N LYS A 125 16.82 15.03 4.99
CA LYS A 125 15.69 15.79 5.54
C LYS A 125 14.58 14.91 6.10
N ARG A 126 14.52 13.65 5.66
CA ARG A 126 13.40 12.74 5.91
C ARG A 126 13.84 11.59 6.81
N ILE A 127 13.87 11.85 8.12
CA ILE A 127 14.39 10.91 9.12
C ILE A 127 13.57 9.61 9.13
N VAL A 128 12.25 9.71 9.07
CA VAL A 128 11.35 8.55 9.10
C VAL A 128 11.52 7.68 7.86
N ALA A 129 11.58 8.28 6.67
CA ALA A 129 11.81 7.56 5.41
C ALA A 129 13.18 6.87 5.42
N ARG A 130 14.23 7.55 5.90
CA ARG A 130 15.56 6.98 6.05
C ARG A 130 15.58 5.78 7.02
N GLN A 131 14.85 5.87 8.13
CA GLN A 131 14.75 4.78 9.09
C GLN A 131 14.00 3.59 8.50
N MET A 132 12.91 3.82 7.78
CA MET A 132 12.20 2.75 7.07
C MET A 132 13.08 2.09 6.02
N HIS A 133 13.82 2.88 5.23
CA HIS A 133 14.77 2.34 4.25
C HIS A 133 15.83 1.44 4.91
N LYS A 134 16.42 1.91 6.02
CA LYS A 134 17.37 1.12 6.78
C LYS A 134 16.75 -0.18 7.30
N ALA A 135 15.56 -0.11 7.88
CA ALA A 135 14.84 -1.28 8.40
C ALA A 135 14.58 -2.33 7.30
N ILE A 136 14.18 -1.88 6.10
CA ILE A 136 13.99 -2.75 4.95
C ILE A 136 15.30 -3.43 4.54
N LEU A 137 16.39 -2.69 4.40
CA LEU A 137 17.68 -3.24 4.01
C LEU A 137 18.23 -4.25 5.04
N ASP A 138 18.16 -3.93 6.33
CA ASP A 138 18.60 -4.81 7.38
C ASP A 138 17.76 -6.10 7.42
N TYR A 139 16.45 -5.98 7.26
CA TYR A 139 15.55 -7.13 7.17
C TYR A 139 15.87 -8.02 5.96
N MET A 140 16.01 -7.44 4.77
CA MET A 140 16.31 -8.20 3.54
C MET A 140 17.69 -8.88 3.57
N ASN A 141 18.64 -8.37 4.33
CA ASN A 141 19.96 -8.98 4.52
C ASN A 141 20.02 -9.99 5.67
N SER A 142 18.91 -10.20 6.38
CA SER A 142 18.84 -11.15 7.49
C SER A 142 18.27 -12.50 7.07
N ASP A 143 18.54 -13.54 7.86
CA ASP A 143 17.93 -14.87 7.69
C ASP A 143 16.42 -14.88 7.92
N GLN A 144 15.85 -13.79 8.42
CA GLN A 144 14.44 -13.63 8.68
C GLN A 144 13.64 -13.20 7.42
N PHE A 145 14.31 -12.78 6.35
CA PHE A 145 13.67 -12.48 5.08
C PHE A 145 13.20 -13.76 4.41
N ARG A 146 12.01 -14.22 4.79
CA ARG A 146 11.37 -15.46 4.34
C ARG A 146 9.93 -15.20 3.91
N PRO A 147 9.71 -14.61 2.72
CA PRO A 147 8.37 -14.37 2.22
C PRO A 147 7.53 -15.64 2.18
N GLN A 148 6.29 -15.55 2.63
CA GLN A 148 5.37 -16.70 2.70
C GLN A 148 4.64 -16.93 1.38
N PHE A 149 4.46 -15.90 0.56
CA PHE A 149 3.69 -15.97 -0.68
C PHE A 149 4.60 -16.01 -1.89
N THR A 150 4.13 -16.67 -2.94
CA THR A 150 4.78 -16.68 -4.25
C THR A 150 3.92 -15.91 -5.24
N VAL A 151 4.55 -15.04 -6.01
CA VAL A 151 3.93 -14.28 -7.10
C VAL A 151 4.74 -14.42 -8.38
N THR A 152 4.11 -14.20 -9.51
CA THR A 152 4.78 -14.25 -10.82
C THR A 152 5.37 -12.89 -11.18
N PRO A 153 6.40 -12.84 -12.06
CA PRO A 153 6.89 -11.59 -12.62
C PRO A 153 5.79 -10.78 -13.32
N GLN A 154 4.85 -11.46 -13.98
CA GLN A 154 3.70 -10.80 -14.61
C GLN A 154 2.82 -10.09 -13.60
N GLN A 155 2.50 -10.70 -12.46
CA GLN A 155 1.70 -10.07 -11.40
C GLN A 155 2.36 -8.79 -10.89
N ILE A 156 3.70 -8.78 -10.76
CA ILE A 156 4.43 -7.56 -10.38
C ILE A 156 4.36 -6.52 -11.52
N SER A 157 4.56 -6.92 -12.77
CA SER A 157 4.49 -6.03 -13.93
C SER A 157 3.11 -5.37 -14.05
N GLU A 158 2.05 -6.08 -13.73
CA GLU A 158 0.68 -5.57 -13.77
C GLU A 158 0.43 -4.42 -12.79
N LEU A 159 1.18 -4.30 -11.71
CA LEU A 159 1.12 -3.13 -10.81
C LEU A 159 1.51 -1.83 -11.52
N PHE A 160 2.33 -1.92 -12.58
CA PHE A 160 2.80 -0.76 -13.36
C PHE A 160 1.99 -0.52 -14.64
N THR A 161 1.32 -1.54 -15.15
CA THR A 161 0.68 -1.50 -16.48
C THR A 161 -0.84 -1.51 -16.43
N LYS A 162 -1.45 -2.12 -15.42
CA LYS A 162 -2.90 -2.10 -15.24
C LYS A 162 -3.36 -0.74 -14.74
N THR A 163 -4.57 -0.39 -15.17
CA THR A 163 -5.35 0.68 -14.57
C THR A 163 -6.59 0.08 -13.93
N ALA A 164 -7.03 0.66 -12.82
CA ALA A 164 -8.36 0.34 -12.32
C ALA A 164 -9.40 0.88 -13.32
N GLY A 165 -10.45 0.11 -13.55
CA GLY A 165 -11.63 0.61 -14.27
C GLY A 165 -12.32 1.73 -13.47
N ASP A 166 -13.42 2.23 -14.01
CA ASP A 166 -14.24 3.23 -13.31
C ASP A 166 -14.68 2.69 -11.95
N ILE A 167 -14.09 3.26 -10.89
CA ILE A 167 -14.40 2.89 -9.52
C ILE A 167 -15.48 3.84 -9.02
N LYS A 168 -16.66 3.30 -8.80
CA LYS A 168 -17.71 4.03 -8.11
C LYS A 168 -17.31 4.23 -6.65
N SER A 169 -17.21 5.48 -6.24
CA SER A 169 -16.91 5.87 -4.85
C SER A 169 -18.15 5.93 -3.94
N TYR A 170 -19.27 5.44 -4.43
CA TYR A 170 -20.56 5.36 -3.75
C TYR A 170 -21.25 4.04 -4.09
N THR A 171 -22.15 3.58 -3.22
CA THR A 171 -22.98 2.40 -3.43
C THR A 171 -24.35 2.78 -3.96
N ASN A 172 -25.15 1.78 -4.39
CA ASN A 172 -26.54 2.01 -4.77
C ASN A 172 -27.38 2.56 -3.60
N ASP A 173 -27.01 2.23 -2.38
CA ASP A 173 -27.69 2.66 -1.15
C ASP A 173 -27.25 4.06 -0.69
N SER A 174 -26.23 4.65 -1.32
CA SER A 174 -25.84 6.04 -1.02
C SER A 174 -26.96 6.99 -1.42
N PRO A 175 -27.29 8.01 -0.58
CA PRO A 175 -28.28 9.01 -0.93
C PRO A 175 -27.99 9.67 -2.28
N ASP A 176 -29.02 9.92 -3.09
CA ASP A 176 -28.86 10.44 -4.44
C ASP A 176 -28.19 11.83 -4.48
N GLU A 177 -28.37 12.62 -3.41
CA GLU A 177 -27.69 13.90 -3.24
C GLU A 177 -26.18 13.77 -3.13
N LEU A 178 -25.68 12.62 -2.69
CA LEU A 178 -24.26 12.32 -2.51
C LEU A 178 -23.64 11.65 -3.73
N LYS A 179 -24.44 11.15 -4.65
CA LYS A 179 -23.97 10.57 -5.90
C LYS A 179 -23.54 11.67 -6.88
N PRO A 180 -22.45 11.48 -7.64
CA PRO A 180 -22.09 12.40 -8.71
C PRO A 180 -23.25 12.54 -9.70
N LYS A 181 -23.64 13.75 -10.00
CA LYS A 181 -24.54 14.00 -11.14
C LYS A 181 -23.67 13.88 -12.39
N ILE A 182 -23.91 12.83 -13.16
CA ILE A 182 -23.29 12.67 -14.47
C ILE A 182 -24.00 13.70 -15.37
N ASN A 183 -23.26 14.70 -15.84
CA ASN A 183 -23.69 15.61 -16.89
C ASN A 183 -23.43 14.94 -18.24
#